data_03dc14377bbd51212c6420293e4b48c9
#
_entry.id   03dc14377bbd51212c6420293e4b48c9
#
_cell.length_a   1.000
_cell.length_b   1.000
_cell.length_c   1.000
_cell.angle_alpha   90.00
_cell.angle_beta   90.00
_cell.angle_gamma   90.00
#
_symmetry.space_group_name_H-M   'P 1'
#
loop_
_entity.id
_entity.type
_entity.pdbx_description
1 polymer ?
#
loop_
_entity_poly.entity_id
_entity_poly.type
_entity_poly.pdbx_seq_one_letter_code
_entity_poly.pdbx_strand_id
1 'polypeptide(L)'
;MYIGIIGWFDEDSFRRAAEKGISALEFDINDNCNVPKFTAAVPQINEWIKKYGVTVAAVGQWGTERLLPDRTLNEAQIEIEKELMRSAAAVGCHVYITGCNRGQTLWDDDADFAAAAKYMRRLVEYGNEIGVKVCLYNCDWNNFLDNSGAWGRIIPEVPGLGIKFDPSHAVVHGRDWREEMRKWSKHFYHVHIKGTLYLGDNWWDFPPAGLDDFDWHSFFGYLYAGGYDGCVSLEPHSSIWQGELGEKGIQYTVNYIKPMLL
;
A
#
# COMPACT_ATOMS: atom_id res chain seq x y z
N MET A 1 7.02 -13.48 -7.08
CA MET A 1 5.88 -12.58 -6.70
C MET A 1 4.59 -13.39 -6.57
N TYR A 2 3.58 -12.89 -5.85
CA TYR A 2 2.27 -13.53 -5.66
C TYR A 2 1.15 -12.50 -5.65
N ILE A 3 -0.09 -12.95 -5.94
CA ILE A 3 -1.25 -12.07 -6.08
C ILE A 3 -1.92 -11.85 -4.73
N GLY A 4 -2.14 -10.59 -4.36
CA GLY A 4 -2.99 -10.15 -3.27
C GLY A 4 -4.18 -9.31 -3.75
N ILE A 5 -5.02 -8.93 -2.81
CA ILE A 5 -6.14 -8.00 -3.02
C ILE A 5 -6.44 -7.24 -1.73
N ILE A 6 -6.84 -5.97 -1.87
CA ILE A 6 -7.40 -5.22 -0.75
C ILE A 6 -8.71 -5.89 -0.31
N GLY A 7 -8.83 -6.13 0.98
CA GLY A 7 -9.99 -6.75 1.59
C GLY A 7 -10.21 -6.27 3.02
N TRP A 8 -11.14 -6.90 3.70
CA TRP A 8 -11.42 -6.63 5.11
C TRP A 8 -11.01 -7.83 5.97
N PHE A 9 -10.80 -7.61 7.26
CA PHE A 9 -10.46 -8.66 8.21
C PHE A 9 -11.72 -9.44 8.66
N ASP A 10 -12.42 -10.03 7.68
CA ASP A 10 -13.58 -10.89 7.85
C ASP A 10 -13.46 -12.19 7.04
N GLU A 11 -14.25 -13.21 7.39
CA GLU A 11 -14.18 -14.51 6.76
C GLU A 11 -14.53 -14.50 5.26
N ASP A 12 -15.46 -13.61 4.87
CA ASP A 12 -15.91 -13.50 3.47
C ASP A 12 -14.76 -13.04 2.55
N SER A 13 -13.94 -12.11 2.99
CA SER A 13 -12.75 -11.65 2.26
C SER A 13 -11.76 -12.79 2.02
N PHE A 14 -11.48 -13.61 3.03
CA PHE A 14 -10.60 -14.78 2.88
C PHE A 14 -11.18 -15.84 1.93
N ARG A 15 -12.47 -16.16 2.09
CA ARG A 15 -13.17 -17.11 1.22
C ARG A 15 -13.14 -16.67 -0.24
N ARG A 16 -13.51 -15.40 -0.51
CA ARG A 16 -13.55 -14.85 -1.87
C ARG A 16 -12.17 -14.77 -2.52
N ALA A 17 -11.13 -14.42 -1.76
CA ALA A 17 -9.76 -14.44 -2.25
C ALA A 17 -9.35 -15.87 -2.67
N ALA A 18 -9.60 -16.87 -1.82
CA ALA A 18 -9.31 -18.27 -2.13
C ALA A 18 -10.04 -18.76 -3.38
N GLU A 19 -11.35 -18.49 -3.51
CA GLU A 19 -12.18 -18.86 -4.66
C GLU A 19 -11.66 -18.26 -5.98
N LYS A 20 -11.01 -17.10 -5.94
CA LYS A 20 -10.41 -16.43 -7.11
C LYS A 20 -8.96 -16.84 -7.39
N GLY A 21 -8.36 -17.68 -6.56
CA GLY A 21 -6.95 -18.06 -6.66
C GLY A 21 -5.99 -16.93 -6.25
N ILE A 22 -6.45 -16.02 -5.39
CA ILE A 22 -5.66 -14.97 -4.77
C ILE A 22 -5.10 -15.50 -3.45
N SER A 23 -3.81 -15.31 -3.22
CA SER A 23 -3.09 -15.95 -2.11
C SER A 23 -2.87 -15.05 -0.89
N ALA A 24 -3.21 -13.76 -0.99
CA ALA A 24 -3.03 -12.84 0.12
C ALA A 24 -4.08 -11.73 0.16
N LEU A 25 -4.35 -11.21 1.36
CA LEU A 25 -5.14 -10.00 1.60
C LEU A 25 -4.25 -8.85 2.04
N GLU A 26 -4.69 -7.64 1.76
CA GLU A 26 -4.19 -6.40 2.32
C GLU A 26 -5.31 -5.71 3.09
N PHE A 27 -5.01 -5.16 4.27
CA PHE A 27 -6.01 -4.50 5.11
C PHE A 27 -5.72 -3.00 5.25
N ASP A 28 -6.68 -2.18 4.82
CA ASP A 28 -6.67 -0.73 4.94
C ASP A 28 -7.46 -0.30 6.19
N ILE A 29 -6.77 0.01 7.28
CA ILE A 29 -7.39 0.35 8.57
C ILE A 29 -7.30 1.86 8.80
N ASN A 30 -8.04 2.63 8.00
CA ASN A 30 -7.96 4.09 7.94
C ASN A 30 -8.68 4.80 9.09
N ASP A 31 -9.60 4.13 9.78
CA ASP A 31 -10.29 4.67 10.94
C ASP A 31 -9.73 4.07 12.23
N ASN A 32 -9.22 4.92 13.11
CA ASN A 32 -8.63 4.52 14.39
C ASN A 32 -9.61 3.71 15.27
N CYS A 33 -10.93 3.88 15.12
CA CYS A 33 -11.92 3.09 15.86
C CYS A 33 -11.95 1.60 15.44
N ASN A 34 -11.37 1.25 14.29
CA ASN A 34 -11.23 -0.12 13.82
C ASN A 34 -9.96 -0.82 14.32
N VAL A 35 -8.99 -0.08 14.85
CA VAL A 35 -7.72 -0.65 15.32
C VAL A 35 -7.94 -1.67 16.46
N PRO A 36 -8.71 -1.36 17.52
CA PRO A 36 -9.00 -2.35 18.56
C PRO A 36 -9.79 -3.56 18.03
N LYS A 37 -10.65 -3.37 17.02
CA LYS A 37 -11.40 -4.47 16.39
C LYS A 37 -10.47 -5.40 15.62
N PHE A 38 -9.52 -4.83 14.86
CA PHE A 38 -8.51 -5.61 14.16
C PHE A 38 -7.64 -6.39 15.15
N THR A 39 -7.14 -5.73 16.20
CA THR A 39 -6.35 -6.38 17.25
C THR A 39 -7.12 -7.56 17.90
N ALA A 40 -8.39 -7.36 18.21
CA ALA A 40 -9.24 -8.40 18.78
C ALA A 40 -9.53 -9.56 17.79
N ALA A 41 -9.52 -9.29 16.48
CA ALA A 41 -9.77 -10.28 15.44
C ALA A 41 -8.56 -11.17 15.12
N VAL A 42 -7.35 -10.84 15.60
CA VAL A 42 -6.10 -11.59 15.31
C VAL A 42 -6.23 -13.12 15.48
N PRO A 43 -6.80 -13.65 16.57
CA PRO A 43 -6.96 -15.11 16.69
C PRO A 43 -7.85 -15.69 15.58
N GLN A 44 -8.93 -15.00 15.24
CA GLN A 44 -9.86 -15.46 14.21
C GLN A 44 -9.27 -15.35 12.81
N ILE A 45 -8.51 -14.31 12.52
CA ILE A 45 -7.76 -14.15 11.26
C ILE A 45 -6.79 -15.32 11.08
N ASN A 46 -6.07 -15.72 12.12
CA ASN A 46 -5.15 -16.87 12.06
C ASN A 46 -5.89 -18.19 11.74
N GLU A 47 -7.14 -18.37 12.21
CA GLU A 47 -7.96 -19.53 11.84
C GLU A 47 -8.38 -19.45 10.35
N TRP A 48 -8.75 -18.27 9.84
CA TRP A 48 -9.10 -18.10 8.43
C TRP A 48 -7.88 -18.31 7.50
N ILE A 49 -6.70 -17.82 7.88
CA ILE A 49 -5.44 -18.10 7.17
C ILE A 49 -5.26 -19.61 7.01
N LYS A 50 -5.37 -20.38 8.09
CA LYS A 50 -5.25 -21.85 8.05
C LYS A 50 -6.35 -22.51 7.21
N LYS A 51 -7.59 -22.01 7.33
CA LYS A 51 -8.77 -22.58 6.65
C LYS A 51 -8.72 -22.39 5.15
N TYR A 52 -8.34 -21.20 4.70
CA TYR A 52 -8.43 -20.81 3.27
C TYR A 52 -7.07 -20.81 2.56
N GLY A 53 -5.96 -20.91 3.27
CA GLY A 53 -4.62 -20.83 2.69
C GLY A 53 -4.27 -19.43 2.13
N VAL A 54 -5.00 -18.41 2.56
CA VAL A 54 -4.78 -17.00 2.16
C VAL A 54 -4.07 -16.28 3.30
N THR A 55 -2.95 -15.63 3.02
CA THR A 55 -2.13 -14.90 4.00
C THR A 55 -2.54 -13.43 4.10
N VAL A 56 -1.89 -12.67 4.99
CA VAL A 56 -1.98 -11.20 5.02
C VAL A 56 -0.67 -10.62 4.53
N ALA A 57 -0.69 -9.92 3.39
CA ALA A 57 0.50 -9.39 2.73
C ALA A 57 0.92 -8.03 3.27
N ALA A 58 -0.05 -7.18 3.58
CA ALA A 58 0.20 -5.84 4.09
C ALA A 58 -0.95 -5.38 4.99
N VAL A 59 -0.63 -4.52 5.95
CA VAL A 59 -1.59 -3.74 6.74
C VAL A 59 -1.18 -2.28 6.62
N GLY A 60 -2.13 -1.38 6.43
CA GLY A 60 -1.80 0.02 6.28
C GLY A 60 -2.85 0.98 6.80
N GLN A 61 -2.45 2.24 6.89
CA GLN A 61 -3.32 3.32 7.31
C GLN A 61 -3.05 4.58 6.45
N TRP A 62 -4.08 5.06 5.77
CA TRP A 62 -4.03 6.22 4.90
C TRP A 62 -4.76 7.41 5.51
N GLY A 63 -4.38 8.63 5.09
CA GLY A 63 -5.11 9.86 5.37
C GLY A 63 -5.06 10.35 6.83
N THR A 64 -4.39 9.66 7.76
CA THR A 64 -4.32 10.03 9.17
C THR A 64 -3.31 11.16 9.42
N GLU A 65 -3.49 11.90 10.51
CA GLU A 65 -2.65 13.02 10.90
C GLU A 65 -1.48 12.53 11.76
N ARG A 66 -0.29 12.52 11.20
CA ARG A 66 0.97 12.07 11.82
C ARG A 66 1.80 13.19 12.39
N LEU A 67 1.72 14.37 11.77
CA LEU A 67 2.25 15.61 12.30
C LEU A 67 1.09 16.51 12.70
N LEU A 68 1.18 17.08 13.90
CA LEU A 68 0.28 18.15 14.34
C LEU A 68 0.55 19.42 13.52
N PRO A 69 -0.35 20.43 13.54
CA PRO A 69 -0.20 21.63 12.74
C PRO A 69 1.14 22.36 12.89
N ASP A 70 1.75 22.30 14.05
CA ASP A 70 3.05 22.90 14.39
C ASP A 70 4.25 21.99 14.10
N ARG A 71 4.05 20.85 13.41
CA ARG A 71 5.04 19.82 13.09
C ARG A 71 5.50 18.98 14.29
N THR A 72 4.92 19.13 15.47
CA THR A 72 5.17 18.15 16.54
C THR A 72 4.62 16.79 16.14
N LEU A 73 5.27 15.73 16.60
CA LEU A 73 4.84 14.37 16.31
C LEU A 73 3.52 14.08 17.02
N ASN A 74 2.57 13.49 16.31
CA ASN A 74 1.36 12.97 16.93
C ASN A 74 1.68 11.64 17.65
N GLU A 75 2.09 11.75 18.91
CA GLU A 75 2.49 10.59 19.72
C GLU A 75 1.36 9.56 19.88
N ALA A 76 0.11 10.01 19.95
CA ALA A 76 -1.04 9.10 20.00
C ALA A 76 -1.15 8.27 18.72
N GLN A 77 -0.91 8.89 17.56
CA GLN A 77 -0.92 8.20 16.28
C GLN A 77 0.25 7.22 16.14
N ILE A 78 1.43 7.54 16.66
CA ILE A 78 2.56 6.60 16.71
C ILE A 78 2.19 5.32 17.46
N GLU A 79 1.54 5.44 18.63
CA GLU A 79 1.15 4.26 19.42
C GLU A 79 0.05 3.44 18.71
N ILE A 80 -0.88 4.09 18.00
CA ILE A 80 -1.88 3.42 17.14
C ILE A 80 -1.20 2.65 16.02
N GLU A 81 -0.26 3.25 15.30
CA GLU A 81 0.46 2.57 14.22
C GLU A 81 1.31 1.40 14.73
N LYS A 82 1.94 1.55 15.91
CA LYS A 82 2.64 0.44 16.57
C LYS A 82 1.70 -0.71 16.96
N GLU A 83 0.48 -0.42 17.40
CA GLU A 83 -0.53 -1.44 17.67
C GLU A 83 -0.93 -2.18 16.40
N LEU A 84 -1.17 -1.45 15.30
CA LEU A 84 -1.41 -2.06 13.98
C LEU A 84 -0.25 -2.94 13.53
N MET A 85 0.99 -2.49 13.69
CA MET A 85 2.18 -3.27 13.34
C MET A 85 2.32 -4.54 14.19
N ARG A 86 2.03 -4.48 15.51
CA ARG A 86 1.99 -5.67 16.38
C ARG A 86 0.94 -6.67 15.92
N SER A 87 -0.27 -6.19 15.63
CA SER A 87 -1.38 -7.01 15.17
C SER A 87 -1.08 -7.63 13.80
N ALA A 88 -0.45 -6.86 12.89
CA ALA A 88 0.04 -7.35 11.61
C ALA A 88 1.06 -8.48 11.80
N ALA A 89 2.09 -8.28 12.62
CA ALA A 89 3.07 -9.32 12.94
C ALA A 89 2.42 -10.59 13.52
N ALA A 90 1.42 -10.44 14.38
CA ALA A 90 0.71 -11.55 15.00
C ALA A 90 -0.13 -12.41 14.02
N VAL A 91 -0.46 -11.87 12.82
CA VAL A 91 -1.09 -12.63 11.74
C VAL A 91 -0.09 -13.02 10.63
N GLY A 92 1.22 -12.88 10.88
CA GLY A 92 2.28 -13.24 9.94
C GLY A 92 2.49 -12.21 8.81
N CYS A 93 1.95 -11.01 8.94
CA CYS A 93 2.18 -9.91 8.01
C CYS A 93 3.45 -9.14 8.39
N HIS A 94 4.33 -8.91 7.42
CA HIS A 94 5.62 -8.27 7.62
C HIS A 94 5.77 -6.93 6.89
N VAL A 95 4.68 -6.34 6.40
CA VAL A 95 4.67 -5.04 5.72
C VAL A 95 3.61 -4.13 6.32
N TYR A 96 4.03 -2.94 6.75
CA TYR A 96 3.15 -1.88 7.23
C TYR A 96 3.25 -0.66 6.31
N ILE A 97 2.10 -0.16 5.88
CA ILE A 97 2.00 0.94 4.91
C ILE A 97 1.54 2.21 5.62
N THR A 98 2.24 3.32 5.41
CA THR A 98 1.98 4.61 6.05
C THR A 98 2.28 5.77 5.10
N GLY A 99 2.02 6.99 5.51
CA GLY A 99 2.35 8.23 4.81
C GLY A 99 2.69 9.34 5.81
N CYS A 100 2.71 10.60 5.38
CA CYS A 100 2.88 11.72 6.27
C CYS A 100 2.22 12.99 5.73
N ASN A 101 1.41 13.64 6.56
CA ASN A 101 0.88 14.97 6.27
C ASN A 101 1.93 16.07 6.53
N ARG A 102 1.72 17.26 5.97
CA ARG A 102 2.52 18.45 6.27
C ARG A 102 2.02 19.14 7.56
N GLY A 103 2.90 19.94 8.17
CA GLY A 103 2.48 20.94 9.14
C GLY A 103 1.63 22.03 8.46
N GLN A 104 0.75 22.66 9.22
CA GLN A 104 -0.25 23.60 8.67
C GLN A 104 -0.03 25.05 9.10
N THR A 105 0.84 25.31 10.09
CA THR A 105 1.00 26.64 10.67
C THR A 105 1.71 27.61 9.75
N LEU A 106 2.81 27.18 9.12
CA LEU A 106 3.60 27.92 8.14
C LEU A 106 4.15 26.96 7.11
N TRP A 107 4.23 27.40 5.85
CA TRP A 107 4.90 26.60 4.82
C TRP A 107 6.42 26.61 5.06
N ASP A 108 6.98 25.45 5.38
CA ASP A 108 8.41 25.23 5.52
C ASP A 108 8.72 23.78 5.13
N ASP A 109 9.16 23.61 3.91
CA ASP A 109 9.37 22.28 3.32
C ASP A 109 10.48 21.51 4.06
N ASP A 110 11.57 22.16 4.44
CA ASP A 110 12.67 21.51 5.15
C ASP A 110 12.27 21.09 6.56
N ALA A 111 11.48 21.92 7.26
CA ALA A 111 10.95 21.56 8.57
C ALA A 111 9.94 20.39 8.48
N ASP A 112 9.10 20.34 7.44
CA ASP A 112 8.17 19.23 7.19
C ASP A 112 8.94 17.92 6.96
N PHE A 113 9.97 17.93 6.12
CA PHE A 113 10.80 16.73 5.89
C PHE A 113 11.58 16.30 7.14
N ALA A 114 12.11 17.24 7.92
CA ALA A 114 12.79 16.93 9.17
C ALA A 114 11.85 16.30 10.21
N ALA A 115 10.62 16.80 10.32
CA ALA A 115 9.59 16.24 11.21
C ALA A 115 9.13 14.85 10.73
N ALA A 116 8.85 14.70 9.43
CA ALA A 116 8.50 13.42 8.84
C ALA A 116 9.60 12.36 9.03
N ALA A 117 10.88 12.74 8.86
CA ALA A 117 11.99 11.82 9.10
C ALA A 117 12.05 11.34 10.57
N LYS A 118 11.78 12.23 11.54
CA LYS A 118 11.69 11.82 12.95
C LYS A 118 10.54 10.86 13.20
N TYR A 119 9.37 11.12 12.59
CA TYR A 119 8.20 10.24 12.71
C TYR A 119 8.50 8.86 12.13
N MET A 120 9.00 8.80 10.89
CA MET A 120 9.27 7.55 10.18
C MET A 120 10.36 6.72 10.85
N ARG A 121 11.40 7.35 11.42
CA ARG A 121 12.43 6.62 12.21
C ARG A 121 11.80 5.87 13.38
N ARG A 122 10.86 6.48 14.10
CA ARG A 122 10.15 5.82 15.23
C ARG A 122 9.42 4.55 14.78
N LEU A 123 8.78 4.60 13.61
CA LEU A 123 8.08 3.43 13.07
C LEU A 123 9.06 2.38 12.53
N VAL A 124 10.10 2.79 11.79
CA VAL A 124 11.10 1.85 11.25
C VAL A 124 11.90 1.17 12.35
N GLU A 125 12.33 1.91 13.37
CA GLU A 125 13.01 1.34 14.54
C GLU A 125 12.13 0.29 15.22
N TYR A 126 10.87 0.62 15.50
CA TYR A 126 9.93 -0.31 16.09
C TYR A 126 9.64 -1.52 15.15
N GLY A 127 9.48 -1.26 13.85
CA GLY A 127 9.29 -2.32 12.86
C GLY A 127 10.46 -3.31 12.83
N ASN A 128 11.70 -2.81 12.93
CA ASN A 128 12.89 -3.67 13.00
C ASN A 128 12.90 -4.56 14.24
N GLU A 129 12.41 -4.08 15.39
CA GLU A 129 12.32 -4.87 16.64
C GLU A 129 11.35 -6.06 16.49
N ILE A 130 10.26 -5.89 15.73
CA ILE A 130 9.20 -6.89 15.61
C ILE A 130 9.15 -7.60 14.24
N GLY A 131 10.11 -7.32 13.34
CA GLY A 131 10.21 -7.94 12.03
C GLY A 131 9.19 -7.45 11.01
N VAL A 132 8.74 -6.18 11.10
CA VAL A 132 7.81 -5.54 10.17
C VAL A 132 8.51 -4.41 9.42
N LYS A 133 8.50 -4.48 8.09
CA LYS A 133 9.03 -3.44 7.20
C LYS A 133 8.01 -2.31 7.05
N VAL A 134 8.44 -1.06 7.17
CA VAL A 134 7.61 0.13 7.00
C VAL A 134 7.81 0.71 5.61
N CYS A 135 6.73 1.05 4.91
CA CYS A 135 6.80 1.68 3.59
C CYS A 135 5.78 2.82 3.43
N LEU A 136 6.17 3.79 2.59
CA LEU A 136 5.35 4.94 2.23
C LEU A 136 4.41 4.58 1.07
N TYR A 137 3.14 4.96 1.16
CA TYR A 137 2.26 4.94 -0.01
C TYR A 137 2.50 6.15 -0.93
N ASN A 138 2.28 6.01 -2.23
CA ASN A 138 2.44 7.06 -3.22
C ASN A 138 1.13 7.72 -3.68
N CYS A 139 0.08 7.59 -2.88
CA CYS A 139 -1.15 8.38 -2.98
C CYS A 139 -0.95 9.71 -2.25
N ASP A 140 -1.53 10.78 -2.77
CA ASP A 140 -1.45 12.14 -2.20
C ASP A 140 -2.48 12.41 -1.07
N TRP A 141 -3.29 11.41 -0.71
CA TRP A 141 -4.29 11.57 0.35
C TRP A 141 -3.64 11.83 1.71
N ASN A 142 -3.67 13.10 2.11
CA ASN A 142 -3.01 13.64 3.31
C ASN A 142 -1.55 13.16 3.45
N ASN A 143 -0.81 13.15 2.34
CA ASN A 143 0.55 12.65 2.25
C ASN A 143 1.37 13.50 1.27
N PHE A 144 2.52 13.98 1.72
CA PHE A 144 3.45 14.71 0.85
C PHE A 144 4.68 13.91 0.44
N LEU A 145 4.79 12.66 0.94
CA LEU A 145 5.88 11.76 0.63
C LEU A 145 5.50 10.80 -0.51
N ASP A 146 4.79 11.30 -1.51
CA ASP A 146 4.04 10.53 -2.52
C ASP A 146 4.76 10.35 -3.87
N ASN A 147 5.97 10.87 -4.01
CA ASN A 147 6.65 10.91 -5.31
C ASN A 147 8.18 10.79 -5.22
N SER A 148 8.82 10.57 -6.38
CA SER A 148 10.27 10.39 -6.50
C SER A 148 11.11 11.52 -5.90
N GLY A 149 10.65 12.77 -5.95
CA GLY A 149 11.32 13.91 -5.34
C GLY A 149 11.32 13.83 -3.82
N ALA A 150 10.17 13.50 -3.24
CA ALA A 150 10.02 13.32 -1.80
C ALA A 150 10.80 12.11 -1.30
N TRP A 151 10.76 10.97 -2.02
CA TRP A 151 11.54 9.78 -1.64
C TRP A 151 13.04 10.04 -1.66
N GLY A 152 13.51 10.86 -2.62
CA GLY A 152 14.92 11.27 -2.70
C GLY A 152 15.41 12.06 -1.48
N ARG A 153 14.50 12.69 -0.76
CA ARG A 153 14.80 13.43 0.47
C ARG A 153 14.65 12.58 1.73
N ILE A 154 13.61 11.74 1.80
CA ILE A 154 13.25 11.04 3.03
C ILE A 154 13.98 9.70 3.22
N ILE A 155 14.14 8.88 2.15
CA ILE A 155 14.73 7.53 2.26
C ILE A 155 16.18 7.56 2.74
N PRO A 156 17.06 8.48 2.28
CA PRO A 156 18.42 8.58 2.81
C PRO A 156 18.47 8.93 4.31
N GLU A 157 17.46 9.68 4.80
CA GLU A 157 17.38 10.10 6.20
C GLU A 157 16.80 9.00 7.12
N VAL A 158 16.12 8.00 6.56
CA VAL A 158 15.46 6.93 7.31
C VAL A 158 15.83 5.57 6.71
N PRO A 159 17.03 5.05 6.99
CA PRO A 159 17.45 3.73 6.50
C PRO A 159 16.47 2.63 6.91
N GLY A 160 16.05 1.80 5.95
CA GLY A 160 15.04 0.75 6.15
C GLY A 160 13.61 1.17 5.80
N LEU A 161 13.35 2.45 5.52
CA LEU A 161 12.07 2.89 4.99
C LEU A 161 11.95 2.48 3.52
N GLY A 162 10.80 1.86 3.17
CA GLY A 162 10.50 1.43 1.80
C GLY A 162 9.39 2.24 1.16
N ILE A 163 8.90 1.72 0.03
CA ILE A 163 7.82 2.31 -0.77
C ILE A 163 6.78 1.23 -1.04
N LYS A 164 5.50 1.57 -0.86
CA LYS A 164 4.36 0.90 -1.50
C LYS A 164 4.10 1.64 -2.79
N PHE A 165 4.29 0.97 -3.91
CA PHE A 165 4.18 1.60 -5.23
C PHE A 165 2.90 1.20 -5.96
N ASP A 166 2.15 2.21 -6.37
CA ASP A 166 0.98 2.10 -7.24
C ASP A 166 1.22 3.00 -8.47
N PRO A 167 1.39 2.43 -9.66
CA PRO A 167 1.72 3.19 -10.86
C PRO A 167 0.60 4.15 -11.28
N SER A 168 -0.66 3.89 -10.90
CA SER A 168 -1.80 4.73 -11.26
C SER A 168 -1.64 6.17 -10.79
N HIS A 169 -1.06 6.38 -9.60
CA HIS A 169 -0.82 7.72 -9.08
C HIS A 169 0.23 8.50 -9.90
N ALA A 170 1.27 7.83 -10.40
CA ALA A 170 2.22 8.46 -11.31
C ALA A 170 1.54 8.85 -12.64
N VAL A 171 0.75 7.94 -13.22
CA VAL A 171 0.03 8.20 -14.48
C VAL A 171 -0.95 9.34 -14.36
N VAL A 172 -1.82 9.35 -13.35
CA VAL A 172 -2.85 10.39 -13.14
C VAL A 172 -2.22 11.76 -12.92
N HIS A 173 -1.07 11.83 -12.26
CA HIS A 173 -0.33 13.08 -12.06
C HIS A 173 0.65 13.42 -13.19
N GLY A 174 0.63 12.70 -14.31
CA GLY A 174 1.50 12.95 -15.45
C GLY A 174 3.00 12.74 -15.17
N ARG A 175 3.34 11.93 -14.17
CA ARG A 175 4.72 11.57 -13.84
C ARG A 175 5.18 10.36 -14.67
N ASP A 176 6.47 10.27 -14.91
CA ASP A 176 7.06 9.10 -15.58
C ASP A 176 7.23 7.95 -14.58
N TRP A 177 6.26 7.03 -14.55
CA TRP A 177 6.29 5.84 -13.70
C TRP A 177 7.48 4.91 -14.00
N ARG A 178 7.97 4.89 -15.25
CA ARG A 178 9.14 4.08 -15.63
C ARG A 178 10.41 4.61 -15.00
N GLU A 179 10.55 5.95 -14.99
CA GLU A 179 11.67 6.62 -14.30
C GLU A 179 11.60 6.40 -12.80
N GLU A 180 10.39 6.50 -12.19
CA GLU A 180 10.21 6.20 -10.77
C GLU A 180 10.59 4.75 -10.46
N MET A 181 10.16 3.78 -11.26
CA MET A 181 10.52 2.37 -11.06
C MET A 181 12.01 2.12 -11.26
N ARG A 182 12.60 2.66 -12.33
CA ARG A 182 14.04 2.51 -12.59
C ARG A 182 14.89 3.00 -11.42
N LYS A 183 14.46 4.06 -10.76
CA LYS A 183 15.18 4.65 -9.63
C LYS A 183 14.90 3.96 -8.31
N TRP A 184 13.68 3.52 -8.06
CA TRP A 184 13.20 3.17 -6.74
C TRP A 184 12.75 1.71 -6.55
N SER A 185 12.66 0.89 -7.58
CA SER A 185 12.13 -0.49 -7.46
C SER A 185 12.82 -1.34 -6.39
N LYS A 186 14.12 -1.09 -6.11
CA LYS A 186 14.86 -1.78 -5.05
C LYS A 186 14.38 -1.44 -3.63
N HIS A 187 13.58 -0.38 -3.49
CA HIS A 187 12.97 0.06 -2.22
C HIS A 187 11.50 -0.34 -2.11
N PHE A 188 10.94 -1.06 -3.09
CA PHE A 188 9.55 -1.47 -3.03
C PHE A 188 9.38 -2.63 -2.05
N TYR A 189 8.49 -2.46 -1.08
CA TYR A 189 8.08 -3.50 -0.12
C TYR A 189 6.68 -4.00 -0.39
N HIS A 190 5.87 -3.22 -1.11
CA HIS A 190 4.53 -3.58 -1.54
C HIS A 190 4.19 -2.90 -2.86
N VAL A 191 3.31 -3.52 -3.66
CA VAL A 191 2.96 -3.02 -5.00
C VAL A 191 1.47 -3.21 -5.25
N HIS A 192 0.83 -2.20 -5.84
CA HIS A 192 -0.56 -2.28 -6.28
C HIS A 192 -0.70 -2.50 -7.78
N ILE A 193 -1.75 -3.24 -8.12
CA ILE A 193 -2.26 -3.42 -9.48
C ILE A 193 -3.62 -2.73 -9.55
N LYS A 194 -3.62 -1.53 -10.14
CA LYS A 194 -4.81 -0.72 -10.35
C LYS A 194 -4.83 -0.23 -11.79
N GLY A 195 -5.74 -0.73 -12.61
CA GLY A 195 -5.90 -0.31 -14.00
C GLY A 195 -6.11 1.20 -14.09
N THR A 196 -5.66 1.82 -15.17
CA THR A 196 -5.71 3.27 -15.32
C THR A 196 -6.08 3.61 -16.75
N LEU A 197 -7.24 4.25 -16.94
CA LEU A 197 -7.80 4.61 -18.23
C LEU A 197 -8.27 6.07 -18.23
N TYR A 198 -7.75 6.85 -19.17
CA TYR A 198 -8.20 8.25 -19.36
C TYR A 198 -9.42 8.30 -20.26
N LEU A 199 -10.53 8.83 -19.74
CA LEU A 199 -11.80 8.93 -20.45
C LEU A 199 -12.09 10.32 -21.04
N GLY A 200 -11.14 11.27 -20.91
CA GLY A 200 -11.32 12.67 -21.34
C GLY A 200 -11.79 13.59 -20.22
N ASP A 201 -11.78 14.91 -20.45
CA ASP A 201 -12.28 15.94 -19.53
C ASP A 201 -11.76 15.81 -18.08
N ASN A 202 -10.49 15.44 -17.92
CA ASN A 202 -9.85 15.13 -16.64
C ASN A 202 -10.49 13.98 -15.85
N TRP A 203 -11.25 13.12 -16.51
CA TRP A 203 -11.85 11.94 -15.90
C TRP A 203 -10.99 10.70 -16.14
N TRP A 204 -10.64 10.07 -15.04
CA TRP A 204 -9.94 8.79 -14.99
C TRP A 204 -10.85 7.71 -14.42
N ASP A 205 -10.84 6.53 -15.04
CA ASP A 205 -11.38 5.31 -14.44
C ASP A 205 -10.26 4.32 -14.13
N PHE A 206 -10.55 3.40 -13.23
CA PHE A 206 -9.62 2.37 -12.76
C PHE A 206 -10.16 0.98 -13.06
N PRO A 207 -10.28 0.61 -14.34
CA PRO A 207 -10.82 -0.68 -14.76
C PRO A 207 -9.88 -1.82 -14.35
N PRO A 208 -10.30 -3.09 -14.54
CA PRO A 208 -9.42 -4.24 -14.41
C PRO A 208 -8.13 -4.09 -15.23
N ALA A 209 -6.99 -4.43 -14.64
CA ALA A 209 -5.73 -4.42 -15.37
C ALA A 209 -5.80 -5.33 -16.62
N GLY A 210 -5.37 -4.80 -17.75
CA GLY A 210 -5.52 -5.42 -19.07
C GLY A 210 -6.75 -4.95 -19.87
N LEU A 211 -7.62 -4.13 -19.24
CA LEU A 211 -8.69 -3.36 -19.90
C LEU A 211 -8.44 -1.85 -19.77
N ASP A 212 -7.18 -1.48 -19.68
CA ASP A 212 -6.66 -0.13 -19.47
C ASP A 212 -5.51 0.17 -20.45
N ASP A 213 -4.99 1.40 -20.41
CA ASP A 213 -3.89 1.85 -21.28
C ASP A 213 -2.50 1.59 -20.66
N PHE A 214 -2.41 0.97 -19.49
CA PHE A 214 -1.15 0.83 -18.77
C PHE A 214 -0.31 -0.36 -19.30
N ASP A 215 0.99 -0.13 -19.44
CA ASP A 215 1.95 -1.15 -19.93
C ASP A 215 2.38 -2.11 -18.80
N TRP A 216 1.52 -3.05 -18.46
CA TRP A 216 1.75 -4.06 -17.41
C TRP A 216 2.96 -4.96 -17.70
N HIS A 217 3.24 -5.27 -18.99
CA HIS A 217 4.39 -6.12 -19.33
C HIS A 217 5.71 -5.43 -18.95
N SER A 218 5.88 -4.17 -19.34
CA SER A 218 7.07 -3.41 -18.91
C SER A 218 7.10 -3.24 -17.38
N PHE A 219 5.96 -3.02 -16.73
CA PHE A 219 5.86 -2.88 -15.28
C PHE A 219 6.42 -4.11 -14.54
N PHE A 220 5.98 -5.32 -14.90
CA PHE A 220 6.52 -6.55 -14.32
C PHE A 220 8.00 -6.74 -14.65
N GLY A 221 8.44 -6.37 -15.86
CA GLY A 221 9.86 -6.35 -16.23
C GLY A 221 10.71 -5.49 -15.28
N TYR A 222 10.23 -4.30 -14.92
CA TYR A 222 10.90 -3.44 -13.94
C TYR A 222 10.89 -4.01 -12.51
N LEU A 223 9.80 -4.65 -12.09
CA LEU A 223 9.73 -5.33 -10.79
C LEU A 223 10.82 -6.42 -10.68
N TYR A 224 10.93 -7.28 -11.71
CA TYR A 224 11.99 -8.30 -11.75
C TYR A 224 13.39 -7.69 -11.79
N ALA A 225 13.60 -6.64 -12.58
CA ALA A 225 14.89 -5.95 -12.65
C ALA A 225 15.28 -5.30 -11.31
N GLY A 226 14.29 -4.87 -10.52
CA GLY A 226 14.46 -4.35 -9.18
C GLY A 226 14.66 -5.42 -8.10
N GLY A 227 14.46 -6.71 -8.45
CA GLY A 227 14.52 -7.82 -7.50
C GLY A 227 13.30 -7.93 -6.58
N TYR A 228 12.15 -7.36 -6.99
CA TYR A 228 10.91 -7.46 -6.23
C TYR A 228 10.31 -8.87 -6.35
N ASP A 229 10.03 -9.50 -5.23
CA ASP A 229 9.42 -10.84 -5.13
C ASP A 229 8.18 -10.90 -4.24
N GLY A 230 7.72 -9.74 -3.78
CA GLY A 230 6.61 -9.58 -2.84
C GLY A 230 5.22 -9.72 -3.46
N CYS A 231 4.23 -9.22 -2.73
CA CYS A 231 2.83 -9.18 -3.15
C CYS A 231 2.58 -8.13 -4.23
N VAL A 232 1.84 -8.51 -5.27
CA VAL A 232 1.19 -7.56 -6.20
C VAL A 232 -0.31 -7.56 -5.86
N SER A 233 -0.75 -6.52 -5.15
CA SER A 233 -2.08 -6.42 -4.54
C SER A 233 -3.05 -5.71 -5.49
N LEU A 234 -4.17 -6.35 -5.84
CA LEU A 234 -5.23 -5.73 -6.61
C LEU A 234 -5.94 -4.67 -5.78
N GLU A 235 -6.10 -3.48 -6.35
CA GLU A 235 -6.92 -2.41 -5.79
C GLU A 235 -8.10 -2.10 -6.72
N PRO A 236 -9.27 -2.78 -6.57
CA PRO A 236 -10.49 -2.43 -7.30
C PRO A 236 -10.99 -1.06 -6.86
N HIS A 237 -10.86 -0.04 -7.72
CA HIS A 237 -11.16 1.37 -7.37
C HIS A 237 -12.06 2.08 -8.38
N SER A 238 -12.62 1.36 -9.34
CA SER A 238 -13.51 1.93 -10.36
C SER A 238 -14.92 2.18 -9.82
N SER A 239 -15.52 3.30 -10.20
CA SER A 239 -16.94 3.57 -9.97
C SER A 239 -17.86 2.83 -10.95
N ILE A 240 -17.31 2.32 -12.06
CA ILE A 240 -18.03 1.58 -13.11
C ILE A 240 -18.02 0.08 -12.81
N TRP A 241 -16.88 -0.46 -12.41
CA TRP A 241 -16.65 -1.89 -12.15
C TRP A 241 -17.09 -2.25 -10.73
N GLN A 242 -18.42 -2.26 -10.50
CA GLN A 242 -19.04 -2.53 -9.19
C GLN A 242 -19.92 -3.77 -9.23
N GLY A 243 -20.22 -4.34 -8.06
CA GLY A 243 -21.09 -5.50 -7.91
C GLY A 243 -20.61 -6.71 -8.72
N GLU A 244 -21.49 -7.38 -9.46
CA GLU A 244 -21.19 -8.56 -10.27
C GLU A 244 -20.13 -8.26 -11.37
N LEU A 245 -20.19 -7.06 -11.97
CA LEU A 245 -19.19 -6.64 -12.96
C LEU A 245 -17.81 -6.48 -12.32
N GLY A 246 -17.75 -5.91 -11.12
CA GLY A 246 -16.51 -5.80 -10.34
C GLY A 246 -15.90 -7.16 -10.02
N GLU A 247 -16.73 -8.13 -9.62
CA GLU A 247 -16.29 -9.51 -9.37
C GLU A 247 -15.68 -10.18 -10.60
N LYS A 248 -16.30 -9.98 -11.77
CA LYS A 248 -15.75 -10.44 -13.07
C LYS A 248 -14.45 -9.72 -13.41
N GLY A 249 -14.37 -8.42 -13.11
CA GLY A 249 -13.17 -7.61 -13.32
C GLY A 249 -11.99 -8.08 -12.47
N ILE A 250 -12.20 -8.40 -11.20
CA ILE A 250 -11.16 -8.97 -10.33
C ILE A 250 -10.63 -10.28 -10.94
N GLN A 251 -11.53 -11.19 -11.32
CA GLN A 251 -11.12 -12.46 -11.93
C GLN A 251 -10.38 -12.26 -13.26
N TYR A 252 -10.81 -11.27 -14.06
CA TYR A 252 -10.13 -10.92 -15.30
C TYR A 252 -8.69 -10.45 -15.02
N THR A 253 -8.50 -9.51 -14.06
CA THR A 253 -7.17 -9.04 -13.66
C THR A 253 -6.28 -10.18 -13.18
N VAL A 254 -6.78 -11.08 -12.32
CA VAL A 254 -6.03 -12.26 -11.85
C VAL A 254 -5.54 -13.09 -13.03
N ASN A 255 -6.43 -13.41 -13.97
CA ASN A 255 -6.08 -14.22 -15.14
C ASN A 255 -5.07 -13.51 -16.06
N TYR A 256 -5.18 -12.18 -16.20
CA TYR A 256 -4.31 -11.36 -17.04
C TYR A 256 -2.90 -11.24 -16.49
N ILE A 257 -2.74 -10.99 -15.18
CA ILE A 257 -1.40 -10.80 -14.59
C ILE A 257 -0.70 -12.10 -14.22
N LYS A 258 -1.44 -13.19 -13.97
CA LYS A 258 -0.88 -14.47 -13.53
C LYS A 258 0.24 -15.01 -14.45
N PRO A 259 0.15 -14.93 -15.80
CA PRO A 259 1.23 -15.37 -16.69
C PRO A 259 2.52 -14.52 -16.58
N MET A 260 2.47 -13.34 -15.95
CA MET A 260 3.63 -12.47 -15.75
C MET A 260 4.38 -12.77 -14.44
N LEU A 261 3.83 -13.66 -13.61
CA LEU A 261 4.47 -14.11 -12.36
C LEU A 261 5.31 -15.37 -12.66
N LEU A 262 6.62 -15.21 -12.60
CA LEU A 262 7.62 -16.27 -12.91
C LEU A 262 8.11 -16.95 -11.65
#